data_6dc1679279c47ec81ae0c9386066890a
#
_entry.id   6dc1679279c47ec81ae0c9386066890a
#
_cell.length_a   1.000
_cell.length_b   1.000
_cell.length_c   1.000
_cell.angle_alpha   90.00
_cell.angle_beta   90.00
_cell.angle_gamma   90.00
#
_symmetry.space_group_name_H-M   'P 1'
#
loop_
_entity.id
_entity.type
_entity.pdbx_description
1 polymer ?
#
loop_
_entity_poly.entity_id
_entity_poly.type
_entity_poly.pdbx_seq_one_letter_code
_entity_poly.pdbx_strand_id
1 'polypeptide(L)'
;MSDALLQAARRRAREAVAAGPRSAPPRGDASWRRRLVIGDPQADLDHVLAILEHQQLLGDDGWLRPGVQLVSVGDHFDWGLPGERATAAASGLALVAWLAAHASDQAVLLLGNHDLGRVGELADFTDASFAEAQAEADRAYRGGDTDAAAEQAFLARWPQVPTAELVARDFGNFREAQRTWVEHLLRAKRFRVAHAAGPDLLVLHAGVTHEDLDVTGLPQAHHADAHVVASALNTALDTAVAAWTQGPLVIPGLHQPGDAAHGEGTGIFYQRPSLLPEDAERVRHTPRRRFDPRRLPLGLTQVVGHTRDKRSRALLGLPATGARDGVLRHLVTDGTRVDYAHGAPPPAASGAAVLVFTDGGMRTSPVDDYALFDLDTRAEATAPKPGAR
;
A
#
# COMPACT_ATOMS: atom_id res chain seq x y z
N MET A 1 -12.72 24.48 3.93
CA MET A 1 -12.72 23.54 2.78
C MET A 1 -13.68 24.04 1.70
N SER A 2 -13.24 24.08 0.45
CA SER A 2 -14.11 24.48 -0.68
C SER A 2 -14.88 23.25 -1.16
N ASP A 3 -16.18 23.15 -0.83
CA ASP A 3 -17.04 22.06 -1.28
C ASP A 3 -17.06 21.93 -2.83
N ALA A 4 -16.98 23.05 -3.54
CA ALA A 4 -16.92 23.08 -5.00
C ALA A 4 -15.70 22.34 -5.59
N LEU A 5 -14.53 22.45 -4.96
CA LEU A 5 -13.30 21.80 -5.40
C LEU A 5 -13.38 20.28 -5.20
N LEU A 6 -13.85 19.82 -4.03
CA LEU A 6 -14.07 18.40 -3.76
C LEU A 6 -15.12 17.81 -4.72
N GLN A 7 -16.19 18.53 -5.02
CA GLN A 7 -17.18 18.11 -6.02
C GLN A 7 -16.57 18.01 -7.43
N ALA A 8 -15.68 18.94 -7.80
CA ALA A 8 -14.96 18.86 -9.08
C ALA A 8 -14.09 17.59 -9.13
N ALA A 9 -13.31 17.31 -8.08
CA ALA A 9 -12.45 16.12 -8.03
C ALA A 9 -13.25 14.80 -8.06
N ARG A 10 -14.34 14.71 -7.30
CA ARG A 10 -15.29 13.57 -7.36
C ARG A 10 -15.89 13.37 -8.75
N ARG A 11 -16.23 14.46 -9.45
CA ARG A 11 -16.71 14.38 -10.82
C ARG A 11 -15.64 13.84 -11.75
N ARG A 12 -14.39 14.32 -11.65
CA ARG A 12 -13.25 13.80 -12.42
C ARG A 12 -13.00 12.31 -12.18
N ALA A 13 -13.09 11.85 -10.95
CA ALA A 13 -12.95 10.44 -10.61
C ALA A 13 -14.05 9.59 -11.30
N ARG A 14 -15.32 10.03 -11.27
CA ARG A 14 -16.41 9.35 -11.98
C ARG A 14 -16.23 9.35 -13.50
N GLU A 15 -15.80 10.46 -14.07
CA GLU A 15 -15.49 10.57 -15.52
C GLU A 15 -14.35 9.60 -15.90
N ALA A 16 -13.31 9.48 -15.05
CA ALA A 16 -12.22 8.55 -15.27
C ALA A 16 -12.68 7.08 -15.25
N VAL A 17 -13.54 6.69 -14.31
CA VAL A 17 -14.16 5.34 -14.29
C VAL A 17 -14.98 5.10 -15.54
N ALA A 18 -15.85 6.06 -15.92
CA ALA A 18 -16.73 5.92 -17.10
C ALA A 18 -15.94 5.81 -18.42
N ALA A 19 -14.75 6.39 -18.47
CA ALA A 19 -13.86 6.29 -19.64
C ALA A 19 -13.15 4.94 -19.76
N GLY A 20 -13.26 4.07 -18.75
CA GLY A 20 -12.63 2.75 -18.69
C GLY A 20 -11.14 2.77 -18.35
N PRO A 21 -10.53 1.58 -18.19
CA PRO A 21 -9.12 1.45 -17.82
C PRO A 21 -8.21 2.14 -18.84
N ARG A 22 -7.39 3.06 -18.31
CA ARG A 22 -6.40 3.82 -19.09
C ARG A 22 -5.25 4.29 -18.22
N SER A 23 -4.13 4.62 -18.85
CA SER A 23 -2.95 5.19 -18.22
C SER A 23 -2.48 6.40 -19.02
N ALA A 24 -2.31 7.54 -18.38
CA ALA A 24 -1.71 8.70 -19.01
C ALA A 24 -0.18 8.54 -19.04
N PRO A 25 0.50 8.96 -20.14
CA PRO A 25 1.95 8.90 -20.26
C PRO A 25 2.63 9.89 -19.32
N PRO A 26 3.95 9.74 -19.05
CA PRO A 26 4.70 10.71 -18.27
C PRO A 26 4.82 12.06 -19.03
N ARG A 27 4.96 13.14 -18.26
CA ARG A 27 5.26 14.48 -18.84
C ARG A 27 6.71 14.61 -19.29
N GLY A 28 7.61 13.90 -18.57
CA GLY A 28 9.01 13.75 -18.93
C GLY A 28 9.95 14.90 -18.49
N ASP A 29 9.49 16.13 -18.42
CA ASP A 29 10.27 17.34 -18.10
C ASP A 29 9.66 18.19 -16.98
N ALA A 30 8.75 17.60 -16.21
CA ALA A 30 8.05 18.33 -15.15
C ALA A 30 8.97 18.67 -13.98
N SER A 31 9.10 19.96 -13.68
CA SER A 31 9.69 20.43 -12.42
C SER A 31 8.66 20.39 -11.30
N TRP A 32 8.84 19.49 -10.35
CA TRP A 32 7.96 19.36 -9.20
C TRP A 32 8.35 20.40 -8.13
N ARG A 33 7.34 21.10 -7.60
CA ARG A 33 7.51 22.05 -6.47
C ARG A 33 7.25 21.40 -5.13
N ARG A 34 6.43 20.35 -5.12
CA ARG A 34 6.12 19.53 -3.94
C ARG A 34 6.04 18.07 -4.38
N ARG A 35 6.81 17.21 -3.74
CA ARG A 35 6.82 15.77 -3.97
C ARG A 35 6.40 15.06 -2.69
N LEU A 36 5.25 14.43 -2.69
CA LEU A 36 4.61 13.93 -1.48
C LEU A 36 4.28 12.45 -1.59
N VAL A 37 4.33 11.76 -0.45
CA VAL A 37 3.87 10.38 -0.32
C VAL A 37 2.60 10.38 0.54
N ILE A 38 1.57 9.68 0.07
CA ILE A 38 0.36 9.36 0.83
C ILE A 38 0.37 7.88 1.17
N GLY A 39 0.04 7.56 2.42
CA GLY A 39 -0.10 6.19 2.91
C GLY A 39 -1.30 5.46 2.30
N ASP A 40 -1.59 4.26 2.79
CA ASP A 40 -2.62 3.37 2.27
C ASP A 40 -4.00 4.06 2.20
N PRO A 41 -4.57 4.27 1.00
CA PRO A 41 -5.80 5.02 0.82
C PRO A 41 -7.06 4.30 1.31
N GLN A 42 -6.99 3.00 1.51
CA GLN A 42 -8.04 2.16 2.10
C GLN A 42 -9.41 2.32 1.44
N ALA A 43 -9.46 2.40 0.10
CA ALA A 43 -10.65 2.59 -0.73
C ALA A 43 -11.50 3.83 -0.36
N ASP A 44 -10.91 4.87 0.24
CA ASP A 44 -11.62 6.08 0.67
C ASP A 44 -11.21 7.30 -0.16
N LEU A 45 -11.78 7.41 -1.37
CA LEU A 45 -11.55 8.55 -2.27
C LEU A 45 -11.87 9.89 -1.60
N ASP A 46 -12.98 9.96 -0.86
CA ASP A 46 -13.44 11.21 -0.28
C ASP A 46 -12.47 11.73 0.78
N HIS A 47 -11.95 10.84 1.60
CA HIS A 47 -10.97 11.18 2.62
C HIS A 47 -9.63 11.58 2.00
N VAL A 48 -9.16 10.82 0.99
CA VAL A 48 -7.95 11.19 0.20
C VAL A 48 -8.10 12.59 -0.39
N LEU A 49 -9.20 12.87 -1.07
CA LEU A 49 -9.42 14.19 -1.69
C LEU A 49 -9.48 15.30 -0.64
N ALA A 50 -10.07 15.05 0.54
CA ALA A 50 -10.13 16.01 1.63
C ALA A 50 -8.73 16.32 2.21
N ILE A 51 -7.86 15.29 2.37
CA ILE A 51 -6.45 15.47 2.77
C ILE A 51 -5.70 16.29 1.72
N LEU A 52 -5.86 15.96 0.43
CA LEU A 52 -5.19 16.67 -0.66
C LEU A 52 -5.66 18.14 -0.74
N GLU A 53 -6.93 18.41 -0.50
CA GLU A 53 -7.48 19.77 -0.44
C GLU A 53 -6.94 20.53 0.77
N HIS A 54 -6.93 19.91 1.96
CA HIS A 54 -6.36 20.50 3.18
C HIS A 54 -4.89 20.90 2.97
N GLN A 55 -4.12 20.08 2.27
CA GLN A 55 -2.73 20.34 1.90
C GLN A 55 -2.57 21.28 0.68
N GLN A 56 -3.67 21.81 0.12
CA GLN A 56 -3.70 22.70 -1.06
C GLN A 56 -3.05 22.08 -2.31
N LEU A 57 -3.22 20.77 -2.51
CA LEU A 57 -2.62 20.03 -3.63
C LEU A 57 -3.55 19.93 -4.85
N LEU A 58 -4.85 20.21 -4.67
CA LEU A 58 -5.84 20.16 -5.75
C LEU A 58 -5.98 21.52 -6.45
N GLY A 59 -6.12 21.47 -7.78
CA GLY A 59 -6.51 22.59 -8.60
C GLY A 59 -8.03 22.78 -8.66
N ASP A 60 -8.48 23.96 -9.11
CA ASP A 60 -9.91 24.30 -9.22
C ASP A 60 -10.66 23.39 -10.20
N ASP A 61 -9.95 22.72 -11.10
CA ASP A 61 -10.47 21.74 -12.07
C ASP A 61 -10.66 20.33 -11.48
N GLY A 62 -10.27 20.12 -10.23
CA GLY A 62 -10.38 18.84 -9.52
C GLY A 62 -9.25 17.83 -9.80
N TRP A 63 -8.16 18.26 -10.45
CA TRP A 63 -6.94 17.48 -10.62
C TRP A 63 -5.84 17.93 -9.63
N LEU A 64 -4.77 17.13 -9.50
CA LEU A 64 -3.55 17.60 -8.82
C LEU A 64 -3.00 18.83 -9.54
N ARG A 65 -2.55 19.82 -8.76
CA ARG A 65 -1.89 21.02 -9.32
C ARG A 65 -0.67 20.64 -10.16
N PRO A 66 -0.36 21.35 -11.25
CA PRO A 66 0.73 20.99 -12.18
C PRO A 66 2.11 20.77 -11.54
N GLY A 67 2.42 21.50 -10.47
CA GLY A 67 3.70 21.39 -9.74
C GLY A 67 3.71 20.36 -8.60
N VAL A 68 2.68 19.51 -8.49
CA VAL A 68 2.58 18.49 -7.44
C VAL A 68 2.86 17.11 -8.03
N GLN A 69 3.77 16.37 -7.41
CA GLN A 69 3.93 14.93 -7.57
C GLN A 69 3.37 14.23 -6.33
N LEU A 70 2.54 13.23 -6.52
CA LEU A 70 1.98 12.37 -5.47
C LEU A 70 2.39 10.93 -5.70
N VAL A 71 2.98 10.29 -4.69
CA VAL A 71 3.25 8.85 -4.67
C VAL A 71 2.25 8.19 -3.73
N SER A 72 1.43 7.27 -4.24
CA SER A 72 0.53 6.44 -3.45
C SER A 72 1.17 5.08 -3.22
N VAL A 73 1.27 4.66 -1.95
CA VAL A 73 2.09 3.50 -1.55
C VAL A 73 1.39 2.14 -1.72
N GLY A 74 0.18 2.09 -2.28
CA GLY A 74 -0.58 0.85 -2.47
C GLY A 74 -1.79 0.73 -1.55
N ASP A 75 -2.45 -0.43 -1.60
CA ASP A 75 -3.68 -0.74 -0.87
C ASP A 75 -4.84 0.22 -1.18
N HIS A 76 -5.04 0.43 -2.50
CA HIS A 76 -6.11 1.28 -3.02
C HIS A 76 -7.50 0.65 -2.87
N PHE A 77 -7.59 -0.67 -2.71
CA PHE A 77 -8.82 -1.44 -2.61
C PHE A 77 -9.01 -2.10 -1.25
N ASP A 78 -8.38 -1.55 -0.23
CA ASP A 78 -8.55 -2.06 1.12
C ASP A 78 -10.00 -1.99 1.58
N TRP A 79 -10.30 -2.67 2.64
CA TRP A 79 -11.59 -3.09 3.14
C TRP A 79 -12.68 -2.01 3.28
N GLY A 80 -13.93 -2.50 3.50
CA GLY A 80 -15.05 -1.74 4.03
C GLY A 80 -15.80 -2.58 5.06
N LEU A 81 -16.49 -1.95 6.00
CA LEU A 81 -17.43 -2.64 6.89
C LEU A 81 -18.52 -3.35 6.05
N PRO A 82 -19.17 -4.42 6.54
CA PRO A 82 -20.18 -5.15 5.76
C PRO A 82 -21.23 -4.26 5.10
N GLY A 83 -21.71 -3.21 5.80
CA GLY A 83 -22.67 -2.24 5.25
C GLY A 83 -22.07 -1.23 4.25
N GLU A 84 -20.75 -1.14 4.14
CA GLU A 84 -20.03 -0.16 3.31
C GLU A 84 -19.37 -0.77 2.07
N ARG A 85 -19.36 -2.11 1.94
CA ARG A 85 -18.60 -2.82 0.90
C ARG A 85 -18.88 -2.32 -0.51
N ALA A 86 -20.14 -2.05 -0.85
CA ALA A 86 -20.50 -1.54 -2.17
C ALA A 86 -19.94 -0.13 -2.42
N THR A 87 -20.04 0.74 -1.42
CA THR A 87 -19.48 2.10 -1.47
C THR A 87 -17.96 2.07 -1.55
N ALA A 88 -17.29 1.25 -0.71
CA ALA A 88 -15.85 1.07 -0.73
C ALA A 88 -15.36 0.49 -2.06
N ALA A 89 -16.09 -0.46 -2.66
CA ALA A 89 -15.78 -1.00 -3.98
C ALA A 89 -15.77 0.08 -5.07
N ALA A 90 -16.81 0.92 -5.10
CA ALA A 90 -16.91 2.01 -6.06
C ALA A 90 -15.88 3.12 -5.80
N SER A 91 -15.65 3.45 -4.52
CA SER A 91 -14.71 4.49 -4.08
C SER A 91 -13.26 4.12 -4.41
N GLY A 92 -12.81 2.89 -4.11
CA GLY A 92 -11.47 2.41 -4.45
C GLY A 92 -11.22 2.40 -5.96
N LEU A 93 -12.22 1.97 -6.74
CA LEU A 93 -12.13 2.00 -8.21
C LEU A 93 -12.02 3.44 -8.73
N ALA A 94 -12.83 4.36 -8.19
CA ALA A 94 -12.80 5.77 -8.57
C ALA A 94 -11.47 6.44 -8.19
N LEU A 95 -10.89 6.07 -7.06
CA LEU A 95 -9.59 6.55 -6.62
C LEU A 95 -8.48 6.11 -7.59
N VAL A 96 -8.41 4.81 -7.91
CA VAL A 96 -7.41 4.29 -8.85
C VAL A 96 -7.58 4.92 -10.23
N ALA A 97 -8.81 5.06 -10.71
CA ALA A 97 -9.11 5.69 -11.99
C ALA A 97 -8.68 7.16 -12.01
N TRP A 98 -8.94 7.91 -10.93
CA TRP A 98 -8.53 9.31 -10.80
C TRP A 98 -7.02 9.45 -10.78
N LEU A 99 -6.30 8.63 -9.98
CA LEU A 99 -4.84 8.62 -9.94
C LEU A 99 -4.25 8.25 -11.31
N ALA A 100 -4.77 7.23 -11.97
CA ALA A 100 -4.27 6.77 -13.28
C ALA A 100 -4.52 7.75 -14.42
N ALA A 101 -5.48 8.66 -14.28
CA ALA A 101 -5.77 9.71 -15.25
C ALA A 101 -4.73 10.86 -15.25
N HIS A 102 -3.94 10.99 -14.17
CA HIS A 102 -2.79 11.90 -14.15
C HIS A 102 -1.61 11.30 -14.92
N ALA A 103 -0.69 12.15 -15.38
CA ALA A 103 0.59 11.69 -15.93
C ALA A 103 1.29 10.74 -14.96
N SER A 104 1.96 9.70 -15.48
CA SER A 104 2.51 8.61 -14.67
C SER A 104 3.67 9.05 -13.76
N ASP A 105 4.31 10.16 -14.05
CA ASP A 105 5.32 10.83 -13.24
C ASP A 105 4.72 11.86 -12.27
N GLN A 106 3.45 12.26 -12.46
CA GLN A 106 2.74 13.16 -11.55
C GLN A 106 2.05 12.42 -10.40
N ALA A 107 1.30 11.37 -10.71
CA ALA A 107 0.72 10.49 -9.69
C ALA A 107 1.35 9.10 -9.86
N VAL A 108 2.30 8.75 -9.03
CA VAL A 108 2.96 7.44 -9.03
C VAL A 108 2.11 6.46 -8.23
N LEU A 109 1.75 5.32 -8.85
CA LEU A 109 0.96 4.28 -8.21
C LEU A 109 1.86 3.09 -7.87
N LEU A 110 2.02 2.80 -6.59
CA LEU A 110 2.67 1.58 -6.15
C LEU A 110 1.64 0.49 -5.85
N LEU A 111 2.07 -0.76 -5.95
CA LEU A 111 1.25 -1.92 -5.61
C LEU A 111 1.29 -2.15 -4.11
N GLY A 112 0.11 -2.41 -3.51
CA GLY A 112 -0.01 -3.04 -2.21
C GLY A 112 -0.45 -4.49 -2.33
N ASN A 113 -0.45 -5.22 -1.21
CA ASN A 113 -0.90 -6.61 -1.20
C ASN A 113 -2.41 -6.72 -1.49
N HIS A 114 -3.21 -5.74 -1.10
CA HIS A 114 -4.64 -5.72 -1.44
C HIS A 114 -4.89 -5.42 -2.92
N ASP A 115 -4.03 -4.64 -3.60
CA ASP A 115 -4.09 -4.45 -5.04
C ASP A 115 -3.73 -5.76 -5.77
N LEU A 116 -2.63 -6.41 -5.36
CA LEU A 116 -2.19 -7.69 -5.89
C LEU A 116 -3.19 -8.81 -5.65
N GLY A 117 -3.89 -8.80 -4.53
CA GLY A 117 -4.94 -9.78 -4.24
C GLY A 117 -6.02 -9.86 -5.32
N ARG A 118 -6.28 -8.76 -6.07
CA ARG A 118 -7.27 -8.74 -7.18
C ARG A 118 -6.85 -9.62 -8.36
N VAL A 119 -5.57 -9.80 -8.54
CA VAL A 119 -4.98 -10.63 -9.61
C VAL A 119 -4.22 -11.85 -9.04
N GLY A 120 -4.20 -12.00 -7.74
CA GLY A 120 -3.63 -13.12 -6.97
C GLY A 120 -4.75 -14.03 -6.45
N GLU A 121 -5.04 -13.94 -5.15
CA GLU A 121 -6.03 -14.76 -4.45
C GLU A 121 -7.43 -14.70 -5.09
N LEU A 122 -7.78 -13.58 -5.70
CA LEU A 122 -9.11 -13.33 -6.28
C LEU A 122 -9.14 -13.48 -7.81
N ALA A 123 -8.07 -13.98 -8.45
CA ALA A 123 -7.94 -14.07 -9.90
C ALA A 123 -9.10 -14.86 -10.55
N ASP A 124 -9.54 -15.93 -9.93
CA ASP A 124 -10.56 -16.84 -10.46
C ASP A 124 -12.00 -16.55 -9.99
N PHE A 125 -12.19 -15.51 -9.14
CA PHE A 125 -13.53 -15.15 -8.69
C PHE A 125 -14.26 -14.29 -9.71
N THR A 126 -15.55 -14.59 -9.90
CA THR A 126 -16.53 -13.68 -10.47
C THR A 126 -17.22 -12.90 -9.36
N ASP A 127 -17.95 -11.82 -9.70
CA ASP A 127 -18.78 -11.10 -8.70
C ASP A 127 -19.77 -12.05 -8.00
N ALA A 128 -20.34 -13.03 -8.74
CA ALA A 128 -21.27 -14.01 -8.21
C ALA A 128 -20.60 -15.02 -7.25
N SER A 129 -19.51 -15.66 -7.67
CA SER A 129 -18.79 -16.63 -6.84
C SER A 129 -18.14 -15.96 -5.61
N PHE A 130 -17.68 -14.71 -5.75
CA PHE A 130 -17.18 -13.97 -4.61
C PHE A 130 -18.27 -13.62 -3.60
N ALA A 131 -19.48 -13.27 -4.06
CA ALA A 131 -20.61 -13.02 -3.16
C ALA A 131 -21.00 -14.28 -2.35
N GLU A 132 -20.92 -15.48 -2.97
CA GLU A 132 -21.13 -16.74 -2.25
C GLU A 132 -20.02 -16.97 -1.20
N ALA A 133 -18.75 -16.82 -1.59
CA ALA A 133 -17.62 -16.99 -0.69
C ALA A 133 -17.69 -15.99 0.47
N GLN A 134 -18.04 -14.73 0.19
CA GLN A 134 -18.19 -13.67 1.20
C GLN A 134 -19.29 -13.99 2.20
N ALA A 135 -20.46 -14.49 1.74
CA ALA A 135 -21.55 -14.89 2.63
C ALA A 135 -21.16 -16.05 3.55
N GLU A 136 -20.32 -16.99 3.10
CA GLU A 136 -19.77 -18.06 3.93
C GLU A 136 -18.70 -17.54 4.89
N ALA A 137 -17.80 -16.71 4.40
CA ALA A 137 -16.77 -16.07 5.22
C ALA A 137 -17.37 -15.24 6.37
N ASP A 138 -18.46 -14.50 6.11
CA ASP A 138 -19.20 -13.73 7.13
C ASP A 138 -19.85 -14.60 8.21
N ARG A 139 -20.11 -15.88 7.92
CA ARG A 139 -20.58 -16.84 8.93
C ARG A 139 -19.42 -17.38 9.77
N ALA A 140 -18.28 -17.63 9.15
CA ALA A 140 -17.10 -18.16 9.81
C ALA A 140 -16.34 -17.10 10.64
N TYR A 141 -16.35 -15.84 10.18
CA TYR A 141 -15.66 -14.72 10.85
C TYR A 141 -16.65 -13.64 11.29
N ARG A 142 -16.80 -13.44 12.60
CA ARG A 142 -17.74 -12.47 13.18
C ARG A 142 -17.07 -11.62 14.24
N GLY A 143 -17.01 -10.30 13.99
CA GLY A 143 -16.62 -9.31 14.99
C GLY A 143 -15.18 -9.46 15.55
N GLY A 144 -14.29 -10.12 14.79
CA GLY A 144 -12.92 -10.39 15.21
C GLY A 144 -12.67 -11.81 15.71
N ASP A 145 -13.75 -12.62 15.84
CA ASP A 145 -13.66 -14.03 16.24
C ASP A 145 -13.92 -14.94 15.05
N THR A 146 -13.14 -16.02 14.96
CA THR A 146 -13.25 -17.05 13.93
C THR A 146 -13.83 -18.34 14.52
N ASP A 147 -14.92 -18.84 13.93
CA ASP A 147 -15.40 -20.19 14.18
C ASP A 147 -14.54 -21.19 13.39
N ALA A 148 -13.72 -21.96 14.10
CA ALA A 148 -12.74 -22.85 13.49
C ALA A 148 -13.37 -23.94 12.59
N ALA A 149 -14.54 -24.48 12.95
CA ALA A 149 -15.22 -25.51 12.15
C ALA A 149 -15.82 -24.89 10.87
N ALA A 150 -16.42 -23.70 10.98
CA ALA A 150 -16.95 -22.98 9.84
C ALA A 150 -15.83 -22.50 8.91
N GLU A 151 -14.67 -22.06 9.44
CA GLU A 151 -13.51 -21.69 8.65
C GLU A 151 -12.91 -22.89 7.90
N GLN A 152 -12.80 -24.05 8.56
CA GLN A 152 -12.34 -25.26 7.89
C GLN A 152 -13.25 -25.66 6.73
N ALA A 153 -14.58 -25.60 6.90
CA ALA A 153 -15.54 -25.87 5.84
C ALA A 153 -15.43 -24.83 4.70
N PHE A 154 -15.26 -23.56 5.04
CA PHE A 154 -15.05 -22.47 4.10
C PHE A 154 -13.79 -22.70 3.25
N LEU A 155 -12.64 -22.97 3.88
CA LEU A 155 -11.38 -23.20 3.18
C LEU A 155 -11.36 -24.46 2.33
N ALA A 156 -12.12 -25.50 2.72
CA ALA A 156 -12.28 -26.69 1.89
C ALA A 156 -13.03 -26.40 0.57
N ARG A 157 -13.95 -25.41 0.58
CA ARG A 157 -14.69 -24.98 -0.62
C ARG A 157 -13.94 -23.92 -1.43
N TRP A 158 -13.21 -23.04 -0.77
CA TRP A 158 -12.50 -21.89 -1.36
C TRP A 158 -10.99 -21.96 -1.06
N PRO A 159 -10.28 -23.00 -1.55
CA PRO A 159 -8.87 -23.21 -1.19
C PRO A 159 -7.91 -22.16 -1.73
N GLN A 160 -8.32 -21.33 -2.68
CA GLN A 160 -7.54 -20.25 -3.27
C GLN A 160 -7.41 -18.99 -2.38
N VAL A 161 -8.09 -18.94 -1.23
CA VAL A 161 -7.99 -17.83 -0.29
C VAL A 161 -7.42 -18.30 1.06
N PRO A 162 -6.65 -17.44 1.76
CA PRO A 162 -5.95 -17.85 2.98
C PRO A 162 -6.83 -18.08 4.19
N THR A 163 -7.86 -17.23 4.39
CA THR A 163 -8.75 -17.26 5.57
C THR A 163 -10.13 -16.68 5.25
N ALA A 164 -11.13 -17.07 6.05
CA ALA A 164 -12.43 -16.41 6.03
C ALA A 164 -12.34 -14.92 6.44
N GLU A 165 -11.46 -14.58 7.39
CA GLU A 165 -11.22 -13.18 7.80
C GLU A 165 -10.87 -12.30 6.61
N LEU A 166 -9.93 -12.72 5.75
CA LEU A 166 -9.51 -11.94 4.59
C LEU A 166 -10.66 -11.68 3.61
N VAL A 167 -11.48 -12.69 3.33
CA VAL A 167 -12.63 -12.55 2.42
C VAL A 167 -13.75 -11.70 3.04
N ALA A 168 -14.02 -11.88 4.33
CA ALA A 168 -15.05 -11.11 5.03
C ALA A 168 -14.67 -9.66 5.23
N ARG A 169 -13.39 -9.35 5.43
CA ARG A 169 -12.89 -8.03 5.81
C ARG A 169 -12.03 -7.40 4.72
N ASP A 170 -10.83 -7.91 4.52
CA ASP A 170 -9.80 -7.21 3.74
C ASP A 170 -10.09 -7.22 2.22
N PHE A 171 -10.66 -8.30 1.70
CA PHE A 171 -11.12 -8.40 0.32
C PHE A 171 -12.62 -8.10 0.15
N GLY A 172 -13.31 -7.76 1.24
CA GLY A 172 -14.77 -7.68 1.28
C GLY A 172 -15.42 -6.73 0.27
N ASN A 173 -14.68 -5.83 -0.32
CA ASN A 173 -15.15 -4.90 -1.36
C ASN A 173 -14.77 -5.32 -2.79
N PHE A 174 -14.31 -6.55 -3.02
CA PHE A 174 -13.91 -7.02 -4.35
C PHE A 174 -15.05 -6.90 -5.37
N ARG A 175 -14.66 -6.53 -6.60
CA ARG A 175 -15.47 -6.59 -7.83
C ARG A 175 -14.56 -6.93 -9.02
N GLU A 176 -15.08 -7.67 -10.00
CA GLU A 176 -14.36 -8.01 -11.23
C GLU A 176 -13.82 -6.78 -11.97
N ALA A 177 -14.56 -5.66 -11.90
CA ALA A 177 -14.11 -4.39 -12.46
C ALA A 177 -12.78 -3.91 -11.85
N GLN A 178 -12.53 -4.14 -10.55
CA GLN A 178 -11.25 -3.80 -9.91
C GLN A 178 -10.12 -4.64 -10.50
N ARG A 179 -10.32 -5.96 -10.67
CA ARG A 179 -9.36 -6.86 -11.33
C ARG A 179 -9.02 -6.38 -12.72
N THR A 180 -10.02 -6.06 -13.54
CA THR A 180 -9.83 -5.53 -14.90
C THR A 180 -8.96 -4.27 -14.91
N TRP A 181 -9.17 -3.35 -13.95
CA TRP A 181 -8.33 -2.15 -13.83
C TRP A 181 -6.91 -2.49 -13.40
N VAL A 182 -6.72 -3.36 -12.41
CA VAL A 182 -5.38 -3.77 -11.94
C VAL A 182 -4.61 -4.44 -13.07
N GLU A 183 -5.21 -5.39 -13.80
CA GLU A 183 -4.60 -6.03 -14.97
C GLU A 183 -4.15 -5.03 -16.03
N HIS A 184 -5.03 -4.09 -16.39
CA HIS A 184 -4.69 -3.06 -17.35
C HIS A 184 -3.51 -2.21 -16.90
N LEU A 185 -3.53 -1.74 -15.65
CA LEU A 185 -2.47 -0.86 -15.11
C LEU A 185 -1.13 -1.58 -14.94
N LEU A 186 -1.14 -2.89 -14.65
CA LEU A 186 0.05 -3.73 -14.64
C LEU A 186 0.65 -3.84 -16.05
N ARG A 187 -0.17 -4.21 -17.04
CA ARG A 187 0.27 -4.33 -18.45
C ARG A 187 0.73 -3.00 -19.04
N ALA A 188 0.12 -1.90 -18.62
CA ALA A 188 0.51 -0.54 -19.00
C ALA A 188 1.73 -0.01 -18.20
N LYS A 189 2.33 -0.82 -17.33
CA LYS A 189 3.44 -0.43 -16.42
C LYS A 189 3.12 0.79 -15.56
N ARG A 190 1.85 0.97 -15.25
CA ARG A 190 1.36 2.10 -14.45
C ARG A 190 1.46 1.81 -12.96
N PHE A 191 1.15 0.59 -12.54
CA PHE A 191 1.50 0.07 -11.23
C PHE A 191 2.97 -0.34 -11.19
N ARG A 192 3.67 0.08 -10.14
CA ARG A 192 5.08 -0.20 -9.91
C ARG A 192 5.27 -0.84 -8.52
N VAL A 193 6.38 -1.55 -8.34
CA VAL A 193 6.79 -2.10 -7.03
C VAL A 193 7.42 -1.01 -6.17
N ALA A 194 8.28 -0.19 -6.79
CA ALA A 194 9.05 0.82 -6.08
C ALA A 194 9.27 2.08 -6.92
N HIS A 195 9.47 3.21 -6.23
CA HIS A 195 9.81 4.50 -6.82
C HIS A 195 11.04 5.09 -6.12
N ALA A 196 12.08 5.39 -6.89
CA ALA A 196 13.26 6.10 -6.37
C ALA A 196 12.98 7.60 -6.40
N ALA A 197 12.95 8.22 -5.23
CA ALA A 197 12.75 9.65 -5.08
C ALA A 197 14.06 10.46 -4.93
N GLY A 198 15.17 9.75 -4.75
CA GLY A 198 16.53 10.24 -4.63
C GLY A 198 17.50 9.07 -4.64
N PRO A 199 18.80 9.31 -4.56
CA PRO A 199 19.79 8.23 -4.65
C PRO A 199 19.70 7.21 -3.49
N ASP A 200 19.27 7.67 -2.32
CA ASP A 200 19.14 6.89 -1.08
C ASP A 200 17.70 6.89 -0.52
N LEU A 201 16.72 7.32 -1.33
CA LEU A 201 15.32 7.43 -0.91
C LEU A 201 14.42 6.59 -1.83
N LEU A 202 13.90 5.49 -1.29
CA LEU A 202 13.05 4.53 -1.97
C LEU A 202 11.64 4.57 -1.38
N VAL A 203 10.62 4.61 -2.23
CA VAL A 203 9.21 4.47 -1.81
C VAL A 203 8.70 3.13 -2.32
N LEU A 204 8.08 2.32 -1.43
CA LEU A 204 7.48 1.03 -1.77
C LEU A 204 6.38 0.69 -0.73
N HIS A 205 5.69 -0.47 -0.87
CA HIS A 205 4.56 -0.76 -0.01
C HIS A 205 4.94 -1.19 1.41
N ALA A 206 5.78 -2.24 1.58
CA ALA A 206 6.00 -2.86 2.90
C ALA A 206 7.46 -2.95 3.37
N GLY A 207 8.42 -2.55 2.54
CA GLY A 207 9.85 -2.55 2.84
C GLY A 207 10.58 -3.75 2.22
N VAL A 208 11.90 -3.61 2.05
CA VAL A 208 12.78 -4.68 1.54
C VAL A 208 14.03 -4.79 2.39
N THR A 209 14.51 -6.03 2.52
CA THR A 209 15.76 -6.41 3.20
C THR A 209 16.85 -6.73 2.19
N HIS A 210 18.09 -6.97 2.67
CA HIS A 210 19.16 -7.50 1.82
C HIS A 210 18.74 -8.81 1.14
N GLU A 211 18.07 -9.71 1.87
CA GLU A 211 17.66 -11.03 1.36
C GLU A 211 16.63 -10.91 0.23
N ASP A 212 15.69 -9.97 0.35
CA ASP A 212 14.71 -9.70 -0.72
C ASP A 212 15.40 -9.18 -2.00
N LEU A 213 16.45 -8.37 -1.85
CA LEU A 213 17.19 -7.83 -2.98
C LEU A 213 18.12 -8.86 -3.61
N ASP A 214 18.70 -9.77 -2.82
CA ASP A 214 19.51 -10.91 -3.32
C ASP A 214 18.69 -11.79 -4.28
N VAL A 215 17.37 -11.97 -4.03
CA VAL A 215 16.48 -12.73 -4.92
C VAL A 215 16.39 -12.11 -6.33
N THR A 216 16.55 -10.80 -6.46
CA THR A 216 16.57 -10.14 -7.78
C THR A 216 17.90 -10.28 -8.51
N GLY A 217 18.92 -10.87 -7.87
CA GLY A 217 20.27 -10.95 -8.39
C GLY A 217 21.06 -9.65 -8.26
N LEU A 218 20.54 -8.67 -7.51
CA LEU A 218 21.20 -7.39 -7.31
C LEU A 218 22.41 -7.55 -6.37
N PRO A 219 23.64 -7.15 -6.78
CA PRO A 219 24.79 -7.21 -5.90
C PRO A 219 24.61 -6.32 -4.66
N GLN A 220 25.03 -6.81 -3.50
CA GLN A 220 24.84 -6.14 -2.20
C GLN A 220 25.43 -4.70 -2.16
N ALA A 221 26.49 -4.45 -2.92
CA ALA A 221 27.07 -3.10 -3.05
C ALA A 221 26.10 -2.04 -3.61
N HIS A 222 25.01 -2.46 -4.24
CA HIS A 222 23.99 -1.58 -4.81
C HIS A 222 22.69 -1.52 -3.98
N HIS A 223 22.60 -2.25 -2.86
CA HIS A 223 21.37 -2.29 -2.06
C HIS A 223 21.02 -0.96 -1.39
N ALA A 224 21.96 -0.01 -1.29
CA ALA A 224 21.71 1.34 -0.80
C ALA A 224 21.41 2.36 -1.91
N ASP A 225 21.48 1.98 -3.19
CA ASP A 225 21.15 2.84 -4.32
C ASP A 225 19.67 2.65 -4.69
N ALA A 226 18.84 3.62 -4.31
CA ALA A 226 17.40 3.54 -4.52
C ALA A 226 17.00 3.43 -6.01
N HIS A 227 17.77 4.05 -6.93
CA HIS A 227 17.47 3.96 -8.37
C HIS A 227 17.73 2.56 -8.91
N VAL A 228 18.82 1.94 -8.49
CA VAL A 228 19.17 0.58 -8.90
C VAL A 228 18.19 -0.43 -8.29
N VAL A 229 17.86 -0.28 -7.01
CA VAL A 229 16.86 -1.11 -6.32
C VAL A 229 15.49 -1.00 -6.97
N ALA A 230 14.99 0.22 -7.20
CA ALA A 230 13.69 0.42 -7.84
C ALA A 230 13.65 -0.17 -9.26
N SER A 231 14.75 -0.04 -10.01
CA SER A 231 14.87 -0.62 -11.35
C SER A 231 14.82 -2.15 -11.32
N ALA A 232 15.54 -2.79 -10.40
CA ALA A 232 15.56 -4.25 -10.25
C ALA A 232 14.17 -4.80 -9.89
N LEU A 233 13.53 -4.24 -8.87
CA LEU A 233 12.19 -4.64 -8.42
C LEU A 233 11.14 -4.45 -9.51
N ASN A 234 11.16 -3.32 -10.20
CA ASN A 234 10.23 -3.03 -11.29
C ASN A 234 10.47 -3.91 -12.53
N THR A 235 11.72 -4.29 -12.80
CA THR A 235 12.05 -5.22 -13.89
C THR A 235 11.54 -6.62 -13.59
N ALA A 236 11.62 -7.07 -12.34
CA ALA A 236 11.03 -8.35 -11.91
C ALA A 236 9.52 -8.36 -12.12
N LEU A 237 8.81 -7.28 -11.72
CA LEU A 237 7.38 -7.13 -12.01
C LEU A 237 7.09 -7.18 -13.51
N ASP A 238 7.80 -6.38 -14.32
CA ASP A 238 7.57 -6.29 -15.76
C ASP A 238 7.77 -7.66 -16.43
N THR A 239 8.78 -8.43 -16.01
CA THR A 239 9.06 -9.77 -16.49
C THR A 239 7.92 -10.73 -16.12
N ALA A 240 7.47 -10.71 -14.88
CA ALA A 240 6.37 -11.54 -14.42
C ALA A 240 5.07 -11.22 -15.17
N VAL A 241 4.73 -9.94 -15.32
CA VAL A 241 3.52 -9.49 -16.05
C VAL A 241 3.58 -9.85 -17.54
N ALA A 242 4.76 -9.77 -18.17
CA ALA A 242 4.94 -10.18 -19.56
C ALA A 242 4.74 -11.68 -19.80
N ALA A 243 5.14 -12.50 -18.81
CA ALA A 243 4.95 -13.95 -18.84
C ALA A 243 3.54 -14.39 -18.41
N TRP A 244 2.78 -13.51 -17.73
CA TRP A 244 1.50 -13.83 -17.13
C TRP A 244 0.38 -13.90 -18.19
N THR A 245 -0.18 -15.09 -18.36
CA THR A 245 -1.24 -15.35 -19.37
C THR A 245 -2.59 -15.66 -18.73
N GLN A 246 -2.60 -16.34 -17.57
CA GLN A 246 -3.81 -16.75 -16.86
C GLN A 246 -3.51 -17.10 -15.39
N GLY A 247 -4.55 -17.23 -14.60
CA GLY A 247 -4.49 -17.58 -13.17
C GLY A 247 -3.84 -16.48 -12.31
N PRO A 248 -3.48 -16.78 -11.08
CA PRO A 248 -2.88 -15.84 -10.15
C PRO A 248 -1.55 -15.29 -10.64
N LEU A 249 -1.34 -13.97 -10.53
CA LEU A 249 -0.04 -13.34 -10.79
C LEU A 249 0.94 -13.74 -9.70
N VAL A 250 2.10 -14.27 -10.09
CA VAL A 250 3.26 -14.55 -9.23
C VAL A 250 4.45 -13.74 -9.72
N ILE A 251 5.17 -13.08 -8.80
CA ILE A 251 6.46 -12.44 -9.09
C ILE A 251 7.53 -13.28 -8.38
N PRO A 252 8.29 -14.12 -9.10
CA PRO A 252 9.19 -15.08 -8.49
C PRO A 252 10.10 -14.45 -7.42
N GLY A 253 10.06 -15.00 -6.20
CA GLY A 253 10.80 -14.53 -5.04
C GLY A 253 10.30 -13.24 -4.39
N LEU A 254 9.47 -12.44 -5.06
CA LEU A 254 8.98 -11.16 -4.54
C LEU A 254 7.50 -11.15 -4.17
N HIS A 255 6.69 -12.01 -4.80
CA HIS A 255 5.25 -12.13 -4.51
C HIS A 255 4.72 -13.51 -4.86
N GLN A 256 4.11 -14.15 -3.90
CA GLN A 256 3.30 -15.34 -4.03
C GLN A 256 1.96 -15.08 -3.35
N PRO A 257 0.82 -15.21 -4.05
CA PRO A 257 -0.50 -15.15 -3.42
C PRO A 257 -0.67 -16.15 -2.29
N GLY A 258 -1.49 -15.80 -1.31
CA GLY A 258 -1.83 -16.71 -0.23
C GLY A 258 -2.92 -17.69 -0.64
N ASP A 259 -2.99 -18.80 0.10
CA ASP A 259 -4.02 -19.83 -0.06
C ASP A 259 -4.32 -20.54 1.26
N ALA A 260 -5.33 -21.45 1.25
CA ALA A 260 -5.73 -22.20 2.45
C ALA A 260 -4.63 -23.07 3.06
N ALA A 261 -3.68 -23.55 2.25
CA ALA A 261 -2.60 -24.44 2.70
C ALA A 261 -1.42 -23.67 3.28
N HIS A 262 -1.11 -22.49 2.73
CA HIS A 262 0.10 -21.72 3.05
C HIS A 262 -0.18 -20.44 3.86
N GLY A 263 -1.47 -20.07 4.01
CA GLY A 263 -1.87 -18.85 4.72
C GLY A 263 -1.65 -17.58 3.93
N GLU A 264 -1.32 -16.47 4.61
CA GLU A 264 -1.05 -15.16 4.00
C GLU A 264 0.01 -15.27 2.89
N GLY A 265 -0.14 -14.48 1.83
CA GLY A 265 0.84 -14.40 0.75
C GLY A 265 2.27 -14.16 1.24
N THR A 266 3.24 -14.39 0.39
CA THR A 266 4.65 -14.23 0.73
C THR A 266 5.34 -13.19 -0.14
N GLY A 267 6.48 -12.67 0.35
CA GLY A 267 7.31 -11.69 -0.31
C GLY A 267 7.12 -10.27 0.21
N ILE A 268 7.70 -9.33 -0.52
CA ILE A 268 7.93 -7.96 -0.08
C ILE A 268 6.66 -7.10 0.12
N PHE A 269 5.49 -7.61 -0.28
CA PHE A 269 4.23 -6.89 -0.11
C PHE A 269 3.49 -7.24 1.19
N TYR A 270 3.91 -8.32 1.88
CA TYR A 270 3.19 -8.85 3.05
C TYR A 270 3.97 -8.73 4.34
N GLN A 271 5.26 -8.46 4.25
CA GLN A 271 6.15 -8.55 5.41
C GLN A 271 6.12 -7.29 6.28
N ARG A 272 6.37 -7.48 7.56
CA ARG A 272 6.35 -6.43 8.58
C ARG A 272 7.61 -6.51 9.44
N PRO A 273 8.23 -5.39 9.83
CA PRO A 273 9.38 -5.43 10.74
C PRO A 273 8.96 -5.98 12.10
N SER A 274 9.76 -6.93 12.61
CA SER A 274 9.49 -7.57 13.90
C SER A 274 10.80 -7.90 14.63
N LEU A 275 10.81 -7.66 15.92
CA LEU A 275 11.85 -8.11 16.85
C LEU A 275 11.37 -9.29 17.71
N LEU A 276 10.13 -9.74 17.51
CA LEU A 276 9.59 -10.90 18.22
C LEU A 276 10.18 -12.20 17.67
N PRO A 277 10.37 -13.23 18.50
CA PRO A 277 10.71 -14.57 18.05
C PRO A 277 9.71 -15.10 17.01
N GLU A 278 10.15 -16.00 16.12
CA GLU A 278 9.30 -16.57 15.05
C GLU A 278 8.05 -17.26 15.59
N ASP A 279 8.13 -17.84 16.79
CA ASP A 279 7.04 -18.57 17.44
C ASP A 279 6.09 -17.70 18.28
N ALA A 280 6.37 -16.41 18.44
CA ALA A 280 5.59 -15.51 19.30
C ALA A 280 4.13 -15.30 18.84
N GLU A 281 3.79 -15.64 17.58
CA GLU A 281 2.42 -15.50 17.02
C GLU A 281 1.70 -16.85 16.80
N ARG A 282 2.15 -17.94 17.40
CA ARG A 282 1.49 -19.27 17.27
C ARG A 282 0.03 -19.31 17.71
N VAL A 283 -0.45 -18.26 18.38
CA VAL A 283 -1.85 -18.14 18.83
C VAL A 283 -2.79 -17.74 17.67
N ARG A 284 -2.28 -17.27 16.52
CA ARG A 284 -3.10 -16.95 15.35
C ARG A 284 -3.11 -18.11 14.38
N HIS A 285 -4.28 -18.41 13.82
CA HIS A 285 -4.46 -19.46 12.79
C HIS A 285 -3.63 -19.17 11.53
N THR A 286 -3.26 -17.91 11.27
CA THR A 286 -2.44 -17.51 10.13
C THR A 286 -1.33 -16.59 10.60
N PRO A 287 -0.07 -17.07 10.71
CA PRO A 287 1.07 -16.23 11.04
C PRO A 287 1.28 -15.16 9.97
N ARG A 288 1.45 -13.91 10.39
CA ARG A 288 1.76 -12.80 9.48
C ARG A 288 3.22 -12.82 9.08
N ARG A 289 3.52 -12.46 7.83
CA ARG A 289 4.90 -12.40 7.32
C ARG A 289 5.68 -11.28 7.99
N ARG A 290 6.94 -11.56 8.34
CA ARG A 290 7.80 -10.68 9.13
C ARG A 290 9.24 -10.73 8.64
N PHE A 291 9.96 -9.64 8.88
CA PHE A 291 11.41 -9.57 8.69
C PHE A 291 12.08 -8.93 9.91
N ASP A 292 13.36 -9.24 10.14
CA ASP A 292 14.17 -8.57 11.14
C ASP A 292 14.62 -7.19 10.60
N PRO A 293 14.23 -6.08 11.23
CA PRO A 293 14.59 -4.75 10.75
C PRO A 293 16.10 -4.48 10.74
N ARG A 294 16.90 -5.24 11.46
CA ARG A 294 18.37 -5.15 11.42
C ARG A 294 18.96 -5.60 10.08
N ARG A 295 18.14 -6.24 9.21
CA ARG A 295 18.51 -6.67 7.86
C ARG A 295 18.15 -5.65 6.76
N LEU A 296 17.68 -4.48 7.14
CA LEU A 296 17.45 -3.39 6.20
C LEU A 296 18.78 -2.93 5.58
N PRO A 297 18.80 -2.57 4.28
CA PRO A 297 20.00 -2.04 3.63
C PRO A 297 20.48 -0.75 4.29
N LEU A 298 21.67 -0.77 4.87
CA LEU A 298 22.26 0.39 5.53
C LEU A 298 22.53 1.49 4.49
N GLY A 299 22.24 2.74 4.84
CA GLY A 299 22.34 3.89 3.96
C GLY A 299 21.11 4.13 3.10
N LEU A 300 20.09 3.23 3.14
CA LEU A 300 18.85 3.41 2.41
C LEU A 300 17.73 3.88 3.35
N THR A 301 17.03 4.94 2.93
CA THR A 301 15.75 5.34 3.52
C THR A 301 14.62 4.76 2.69
N GLN A 302 13.73 4.00 3.32
CA GLN A 302 12.55 3.42 2.68
C GLN A 302 11.30 4.07 3.26
N VAL A 303 10.39 4.55 2.41
CA VAL A 303 9.08 5.09 2.78
C VAL A 303 8.02 4.07 2.44
N VAL A 304 7.24 3.64 3.43
CA VAL A 304 6.32 2.50 3.32
C VAL A 304 4.94 2.78 3.90
N GLY A 305 3.95 1.97 3.49
CA GLY A 305 2.62 1.87 4.06
C GLY A 305 2.43 0.62 4.92
N HIS A 306 1.39 -0.16 4.61
CA HIS A 306 1.12 -1.55 4.99
C HIS A 306 0.91 -1.81 6.49
N THR A 307 1.57 -1.11 7.38
CA THR A 307 1.59 -1.48 8.80
C THR A 307 1.22 -0.31 9.70
N ARG A 308 0.04 -0.36 10.32
CA ARG A 308 -0.43 0.65 11.29
C ARG A 308 0.40 0.63 12.59
N ASP A 309 0.44 1.76 13.29
CA ASP A 309 1.27 1.97 14.48
C ASP A 309 1.05 0.92 15.58
N LYS A 310 -0.21 0.65 15.92
CA LYS A 310 -0.55 -0.38 16.92
C LYS A 310 0.09 -1.73 16.60
N ARG A 311 0.14 -2.09 15.31
CA ARG A 311 0.73 -3.34 14.85
C ARG A 311 2.25 -3.29 14.86
N SER A 312 2.86 -2.19 14.37
CA SER A 312 4.31 -1.98 14.43
C SER A 312 4.83 -2.10 15.86
N ARG A 313 4.18 -1.40 16.81
CA ARG A 313 4.56 -1.44 18.21
C ARG A 313 4.49 -2.86 18.79
N ALA A 314 3.42 -3.58 18.54
CA ALA A 314 3.27 -4.96 18.99
C ALA A 314 4.38 -5.88 18.46
N LEU A 315 4.72 -5.77 17.17
CA LEU A 315 5.76 -6.57 16.51
C LEU A 315 7.18 -6.18 16.97
N LEU A 316 7.38 -4.95 17.40
CA LEU A 316 8.66 -4.47 17.97
C LEU A 316 8.76 -4.69 19.48
N GLY A 317 7.76 -5.33 20.11
CA GLY A 317 7.74 -5.55 21.56
C GLY A 317 7.47 -4.29 22.38
N LEU A 318 6.90 -3.25 21.76
CA LEU A 318 6.56 -1.98 22.40
C LEU A 318 5.11 -1.99 22.92
N PRO A 319 4.81 -1.26 24.03
CA PRO A 319 3.44 -1.16 24.54
C PRO A 319 2.47 -0.63 23.48
N ALA A 320 1.30 -1.25 23.36
CA ALA A 320 0.23 -0.78 22.46
C ALA A 320 -0.37 0.57 22.92
N THR A 321 -0.27 0.88 24.22
CA THR A 321 -0.60 2.18 24.78
C THR A 321 0.35 3.23 24.23
N GLY A 322 -0.16 4.27 23.58
CA GLY A 322 0.63 5.29 22.89
C GLY A 322 0.71 5.10 21.37
N ALA A 323 0.00 4.11 20.81
CA ALA A 323 -0.23 4.05 19.38
C ALA A 323 -1.02 5.28 18.91
N ARG A 324 -0.62 5.85 17.77
CA ARG A 324 -1.19 7.06 17.18
C ARG A 324 -1.47 6.84 15.71
N ASP A 325 -2.70 7.09 15.30
CA ASP A 325 -3.06 7.14 13.89
C ASP A 325 -2.74 8.54 13.32
N GLY A 326 -2.66 8.66 12.00
CA GLY A 326 -2.42 9.92 11.30
C GLY A 326 -0.97 10.38 11.23
N VAL A 327 -0.07 9.91 12.10
CA VAL A 327 1.30 10.42 12.23
C VAL A 327 2.32 9.61 11.43
N LEU A 328 3.38 10.26 10.95
CA LEU A 328 4.56 9.58 10.45
C LEU A 328 5.30 8.86 11.58
N ARG A 329 5.90 7.73 11.27
CA ARG A 329 6.65 6.92 12.22
C ARG A 329 7.96 6.50 11.58
N HIS A 330 9.00 6.46 12.39
CA HIS A 330 10.34 6.14 11.93
C HIS A 330 10.91 4.97 12.71
N LEU A 331 11.40 3.96 12.00
CA LEU A 331 12.24 2.92 12.52
C LEU A 331 13.66 3.16 11.98
N VAL A 332 14.64 3.21 12.86
CA VAL A 332 16.05 3.44 12.51
C VAL A 332 16.88 2.29 13.01
N THR A 333 17.80 1.79 12.19
CA THR A 333 18.73 0.73 12.59
C THR A 333 20.14 0.97 12.04
N ASP A 334 21.13 0.63 12.86
CA ASP A 334 22.55 0.53 12.47
C ASP A 334 22.97 -0.90 12.12
N GLY A 335 21.99 -1.83 11.98
CA GLY A 335 22.21 -3.25 11.77
C GLY A 335 22.29 -4.09 13.06
N THR A 336 22.33 -3.42 14.23
CA THR A 336 22.35 -4.07 15.57
C THR A 336 21.24 -3.57 16.47
N ARG A 337 21.08 -2.27 16.59
CA ARG A 337 20.04 -1.61 17.37
C ARG A 337 18.89 -1.20 16.48
N VAL A 338 17.70 -1.14 17.06
CA VAL A 338 16.47 -0.69 16.41
C VAL A 338 15.80 0.32 17.32
N ASP A 339 15.61 1.53 16.81
CA ASP A 339 14.89 2.61 17.49
C ASP A 339 13.61 2.93 16.73
N TYR A 340 12.51 3.23 17.43
CA TYR A 340 11.20 3.55 16.85
C TYR A 340 10.60 4.79 17.50
N ALA A 341 10.18 5.76 16.66
CA ALA A 341 9.60 7.02 17.13
C ALA A 341 8.47 7.52 16.23
N HIS A 342 7.62 8.41 16.76
CA HIS A 342 6.62 9.17 16.04
C HIS A 342 7.16 10.55 15.62
N GLY A 343 6.68 11.07 14.49
CA GLY A 343 7.04 12.40 13.98
C GLY A 343 8.48 12.45 13.47
N ALA A 344 9.39 13.10 14.20
CA ALA A 344 10.78 13.19 13.78
C ALA A 344 11.52 11.85 13.94
N PRO A 345 12.47 11.53 13.04
CA PRO A 345 13.28 10.33 13.17
C PRO A 345 14.14 10.38 14.44
N PRO A 346 14.40 9.23 15.08
CA PRO A 346 15.40 9.14 16.15
C PRO A 346 16.78 9.58 15.63
N PRO A 347 17.67 10.05 16.52
CA PRO A 347 19.05 10.30 16.15
C PRO A 347 19.69 9.04 15.55
N ALA A 348 20.24 9.17 14.36
CA ALA A 348 20.83 8.06 13.61
C ALA A 348 22.32 8.29 13.37
N ALA A 349 23.10 7.20 13.39
CA ALA A 349 24.47 7.22 12.91
C ALA A 349 24.48 7.49 11.39
N SER A 350 25.56 8.07 10.89
CA SER A 350 25.74 8.19 9.43
C SER A 350 25.70 6.81 8.78
N GLY A 351 24.87 6.67 7.74
CA GLY A 351 24.70 5.41 7.03
C GLY A 351 23.72 4.41 7.68
N ALA A 352 22.97 4.81 8.72
CA ALA A 352 21.88 3.97 9.23
C ALA A 352 20.80 3.71 8.17
N ALA A 353 20.10 2.58 8.28
CA ALA A 353 18.89 2.35 7.51
C ALA A 353 17.69 2.99 8.21
N VAL A 354 16.79 3.59 7.43
CA VAL A 354 15.58 4.23 7.93
C VAL A 354 14.36 3.65 7.23
N LEU A 355 13.33 3.28 8.01
CA LEU A 355 12.02 2.92 7.49
C LEU A 355 10.99 3.95 7.99
N VAL A 356 10.37 4.67 7.08
CA VAL A 356 9.35 5.68 7.37
C VAL A 356 7.98 5.09 7.04
N PHE A 357 7.11 4.98 8.04
CA PHE A 357 5.75 4.46 7.86
C PHE A 357 4.78 5.60 7.63
N THR A 358 4.02 5.52 6.56
CA THR A 358 2.97 6.47 6.16
C THR A 358 1.55 5.91 6.31
N ASP A 359 1.37 4.58 6.56
CA ASP A 359 0.04 4.04 6.87
C ASP A 359 -0.42 4.54 8.25
N GLY A 360 -1.11 5.65 8.24
CA GLY A 360 -1.69 6.29 9.41
C GLY A 360 -3.10 5.78 9.76
N GLY A 361 -3.62 4.76 9.08
CA GLY A 361 -5.00 4.34 9.24
C GLY A 361 -5.96 5.44 8.75
N MET A 362 -5.90 5.75 7.49
CA MET A 362 -6.56 6.89 6.85
C MET A 362 -8.02 7.06 7.25
N ARG A 363 -8.79 5.98 7.26
CA ARG A 363 -10.23 6.03 7.60
C ARG A 363 -10.55 6.40 9.05
N THR A 364 -9.58 6.34 9.95
CA THR A 364 -9.76 6.62 11.38
C THR A 364 -9.09 7.91 11.83
N SER A 365 -8.29 8.51 10.97
CA SER A 365 -7.57 9.76 11.27
C SER A 365 -8.36 10.97 10.78
N PRO A 366 -8.47 12.07 11.55
CA PRO A 366 -8.98 13.32 11.03
C PRO A 366 -8.15 13.84 9.85
N VAL A 367 -8.78 14.57 8.92
CA VAL A 367 -8.14 15.10 7.71
C VAL A 367 -6.95 16.01 8.03
N ASP A 368 -7.09 16.85 9.02
CA ASP A 368 -6.09 17.83 9.47
C ASP A 368 -4.96 17.23 10.31
N ASP A 369 -5.17 16.00 10.82
CA ASP A 369 -4.16 15.25 11.57
C ASP A 369 -3.42 14.21 10.71
N TYR A 370 -3.82 14.02 9.43
CA TYR A 370 -3.19 13.00 8.57
C TYR A 370 -1.91 13.54 7.90
N ALA A 371 -0.78 12.99 8.32
CA ALA A 371 0.53 13.39 7.85
C ALA A 371 0.87 12.80 6.46
N LEU A 372 1.21 13.67 5.51
CA LEU A 372 1.90 13.26 4.27
C LEU A 372 3.41 13.37 4.48
N PHE A 373 4.18 12.50 3.82
CA PHE A 373 5.64 12.59 3.83
C PHE A 373 6.12 13.41 2.64
N ASP A 374 6.94 14.44 2.91
CA ASP A 374 7.55 15.27 1.89
C ASP A 374 8.91 14.69 1.50
N LEU A 375 9.04 14.33 0.22
CA LEU A 375 10.23 13.66 -0.33
C LEU A 375 11.46 14.57 -0.41
N ASP A 376 11.27 15.89 -0.45
CA ASP A 376 12.35 16.86 -0.58
C ASP A 376 12.92 17.23 0.80
N THR A 377 12.05 17.41 1.78
CA THR A 377 12.46 17.75 3.16
C THR A 377 12.70 16.50 4.03
N ARG A 378 12.24 15.33 3.59
CA ARG A 378 12.26 14.04 4.34
C ARG A 378 11.58 14.13 5.71
N ALA A 379 10.49 14.88 5.77
CA ALA A 379 9.74 15.15 6.98
C ALA A 379 8.22 15.17 6.69
N GLU A 380 7.44 15.45 7.72
CA GLU A 380 6.02 15.70 7.56
C GLU A 380 5.78 16.95 6.72
N ALA A 381 4.90 16.82 5.73
CA ALA A 381 4.51 17.91 4.86
C ALA A 381 3.73 18.96 5.64
N THR A 382 4.13 20.21 5.54
CA THR A 382 3.38 21.33 6.12
C THR A 382 2.39 21.90 5.12
N ALA A 383 1.14 22.04 5.53
CA ALA A 383 0.16 22.77 4.74
C ALA A 383 0.63 24.24 4.54
N PRO A 384 0.58 24.79 3.32
CA PRO A 384 0.91 26.18 3.09
C PRO A 384 0.02 27.10 3.96
N LYS A 385 0.61 28.14 4.55
CA LYS A 385 -0.17 29.12 5.31
C LYS A 385 -1.25 29.76 4.41
N PRO A 386 -2.48 29.95 4.89
CA PRO A 386 -3.50 30.66 4.14
C PRO A 386 -2.99 32.06 3.72
N GLY A 387 -2.94 32.31 2.40
CA GLY A 387 -2.50 33.61 1.85
C GLY A 387 -1.12 33.62 1.17
N ALA A 388 -0.35 32.55 1.20
CA ALA A 388 0.84 32.41 0.37
C ALA A 388 0.45 31.94 -1.05
N ARG A 389 0.02 32.85 -1.90
CA ARG A 389 -0.22 32.65 -3.34
C ARG A 389 0.93 33.18 -4.15
#